data_862a8483517e71dcf06c4816fb46733f
#
_entry.id   862a8483517e71dcf06c4816fb46733f
#
_cell.length_a   1.000
_cell.length_b   1.000
_cell.length_c   1.000
_cell.angle_alpha   90.00
_cell.angle_beta   90.00
_cell.angle_gamma   90.00
#
_symmetry.space_group_name_H-M   'P 1'
#
loop_
_entity.id
_entity.type
_entity.pdbx_description
1 polymer ?
#
loop_
_entity_poly.entity_id
_entity_poly.type
_entity_poly.pdbx_seq_one_letter_code
_entity_poly.pdbx_strand_id
1 'polypeptide(L)'
;MKNRDQVLSDLGIVFFLVLTFVTITFTAQDSAHYIQNLVMLNVTFLVILITYFSNITLGLVTNGIVIFFYISYTIFLVLVNGEPLTASSYFWIVLLPLFTYVVSLMTGRNLALQNRVKELEDENVSLSTVDPATGLRNFRTLISDAKIFIGMAKRGQIELSLMMIKFRHYKEIKRILGEERLPLFIRQMTEVMHRSLRAEDTLYLIEKDDITFGLFLITDTVGTKIVENRIRNHMKTEEFYTITAPYEVEIDLKIGVFHCDDCKTGAVVSPLEFIEKARKEMEYDVG
;
A
#
# COMPACT_ATOMS: atom_id res chain seq x y z
N MET A 1 19.69 -15.97 6.55
CA MET A 1 19.37 -14.86 7.46
C MET A 1 17.92 -14.90 7.98
N LYS A 2 17.00 -15.59 7.33
CA LYS A 2 15.57 -15.72 7.70
C LYS A 2 15.34 -16.33 9.10
N ASN A 3 16.24 -17.18 9.59
CA ASN A 3 16.06 -17.88 10.85
C ASN A 3 16.32 -17.06 12.13
N ARG A 4 17.16 -16.04 12.09
CA ARG A 4 17.58 -15.36 13.31
C ARG A 4 16.52 -14.42 13.88
N ASP A 5 15.83 -13.67 13.05
CA ASP A 5 14.80 -12.73 13.50
C ASP A 5 13.49 -13.44 13.87
N GLN A 6 13.17 -14.52 13.16
CA GLN A 6 12.07 -15.41 13.52
C GLN A 6 12.33 -16.10 14.87
N VAL A 7 13.50 -16.72 15.03
CA VAL A 7 13.88 -17.40 16.29
C VAL A 7 13.85 -16.43 17.48
N LEU A 8 14.28 -15.20 17.30
CA LEU A 8 14.27 -14.20 18.36
C LEU A 8 12.86 -13.68 18.69
N SER A 9 11.94 -13.64 17.69
CA SER A 9 10.52 -13.34 17.94
C SER A 9 9.84 -14.46 18.72
N ASP A 10 10.07 -15.71 18.30
CA ASP A 10 9.54 -16.89 18.96
C ASP A 10 10.08 -17.02 20.39
N LEU A 11 11.37 -16.71 20.60
CA LEU A 11 11.98 -16.66 21.92
C LEU A 11 11.32 -15.59 22.82
N GLY A 12 10.97 -14.43 22.26
CA GLY A 12 10.24 -13.37 22.97
C GLY A 12 8.86 -13.84 23.44
N ILE A 13 8.12 -14.56 22.60
CA ILE A 13 6.81 -15.13 22.96
C ILE A 13 6.96 -16.17 24.09
N VAL A 14 7.92 -17.08 23.94
CA VAL A 14 8.19 -18.10 24.96
C VAL A 14 8.57 -17.44 26.28
N PHE A 15 9.43 -16.42 26.26
CA PHE A 15 9.84 -15.71 27.46
C PHE A 15 8.68 -14.95 28.11
N PHE A 16 7.81 -14.34 27.32
CA PHE A 16 6.58 -13.71 27.80
C PHE A 16 5.66 -14.72 28.50
N LEU A 17 5.44 -15.88 27.91
CA LEU A 17 4.64 -16.97 28.51
C LEU A 17 5.24 -17.48 29.81
N VAL A 18 6.58 -17.65 29.86
CA VAL A 18 7.28 -18.05 31.08
C VAL A 18 7.10 -17.00 32.18
N LEU A 19 7.27 -15.72 31.88
CA LEU A 19 7.04 -14.64 32.85
C LEU A 19 5.59 -14.64 33.34
N THR A 20 4.64 -14.82 32.46
CA THR A 20 3.21 -14.90 32.83
C THR A 20 2.94 -16.10 33.75
N PHE A 21 3.51 -17.26 33.44
CA PHE A 21 3.39 -18.46 34.27
C PHE A 21 4.03 -18.26 35.67
N VAL A 22 5.22 -17.67 35.72
CA VAL A 22 5.90 -17.33 37.00
C VAL A 22 5.03 -16.36 37.81
N THR A 23 4.45 -15.36 37.18
CA THR A 23 3.57 -14.36 37.82
C THR A 23 2.34 -15.02 38.44
N ILE A 24 1.67 -15.88 37.67
CA ILE A 24 0.46 -16.59 38.14
C ILE A 24 0.81 -17.51 39.34
N THR A 25 1.91 -18.27 39.20
CA THR A 25 2.33 -19.19 40.27
C THR A 25 2.71 -18.45 41.56
N PHE A 26 3.44 -17.35 41.43
CA PHE A 26 3.82 -16.52 42.55
C PHE A 26 2.59 -15.90 43.25
N THR A 27 1.67 -15.31 42.48
CA THR A 27 0.42 -14.69 42.99
C THR A 27 -0.46 -15.72 43.67
N ALA A 28 -0.51 -16.96 43.18
CA ALA A 28 -1.30 -18.04 43.76
C ALA A 28 -0.73 -18.56 45.11
N GLN A 29 0.60 -18.49 45.30
CA GLN A 29 1.26 -18.94 46.55
C GLN A 29 1.20 -17.92 47.66
N ASP A 30 1.14 -16.62 47.37
CA ASP A 30 1.15 -15.55 48.35
C ASP A 30 -0.27 -15.14 48.71
N SER A 31 -0.94 -15.96 49.53
CA SER A 31 -2.29 -15.71 50.00
C SER A 31 -2.38 -14.53 50.98
N ALA A 32 -1.32 -14.19 51.69
CA ALA A 32 -1.29 -13.08 52.66
C ALA A 32 -1.41 -11.72 51.95
N HIS A 33 -0.88 -11.57 50.76
CA HIS A 33 -0.91 -10.31 49.98
C HIS A 33 -1.78 -10.42 48.74
N TYR A 34 -2.78 -11.29 48.73
CA TYR A 34 -3.59 -11.61 47.57
C TYR A 34 -4.18 -10.39 46.84
N ILE A 35 -4.78 -9.45 47.60
CA ILE A 35 -5.40 -8.23 47.04
C ILE A 35 -4.33 -7.33 46.40
N GLN A 36 -3.20 -7.14 47.07
CA GLN A 36 -2.08 -6.34 46.55
C GLN A 36 -1.53 -6.96 45.24
N ASN A 37 -1.32 -8.26 45.23
CA ASN A 37 -0.82 -9.01 44.05
C ASN A 37 -1.84 -8.92 42.90
N LEU A 38 -3.14 -8.99 43.18
CA LEU A 38 -4.20 -8.84 42.16
C LEU A 38 -4.21 -7.43 41.55
N VAL A 39 -4.04 -6.39 42.36
CA VAL A 39 -3.94 -5.01 41.86
C VAL A 39 -2.72 -4.84 41.01
N MET A 40 -1.56 -5.32 41.46
CA MET A 40 -0.31 -5.25 40.68
C MET A 40 -0.37 -6.04 39.35
N LEU A 41 -1.06 -7.17 39.34
CA LEU A 41 -1.30 -7.93 38.10
C LEU A 41 -2.10 -7.11 37.07
N ASN A 42 -3.18 -6.45 37.50
CA ASN A 42 -3.99 -5.60 36.63
C ASN A 42 -3.20 -4.38 36.14
N VAL A 43 -2.42 -3.74 37.00
CA VAL A 43 -1.56 -2.62 36.63
C VAL A 43 -0.48 -3.07 35.62
N THR A 44 0.13 -4.24 35.85
CA THR A 44 1.10 -4.82 34.91
C THR A 44 0.46 -5.04 33.55
N PHE A 45 -0.75 -5.57 33.51
CA PHE A 45 -1.49 -5.76 32.26
C PHE A 45 -1.72 -4.43 31.51
N LEU A 46 -2.11 -3.36 32.22
CA LEU A 46 -2.26 -2.03 31.63
C LEU A 46 -0.93 -1.48 31.08
N VAL A 47 0.17 -1.62 31.82
CA VAL A 47 1.51 -1.21 31.36
C VAL A 47 1.92 -1.97 30.11
N ILE A 48 1.64 -3.28 30.03
CA ILE A 48 1.88 -4.11 28.85
C ILE A 48 1.09 -3.59 27.67
N LEU A 49 -0.22 -3.30 27.82
CA LEU A 49 -1.06 -2.75 26.76
C LEU A 49 -0.54 -1.40 26.27
N ILE A 50 -0.19 -0.50 27.17
CA ILE A 50 0.36 0.82 26.81
C ILE A 50 1.68 0.63 26.03
N THR A 51 2.55 -0.26 26.48
CA THR A 51 3.84 -0.55 25.79
C THR A 51 3.61 -1.12 24.39
N TYR A 52 2.64 -2.02 24.26
CA TYR A 52 2.35 -2.68 22.97
C TYR A 52 1.76 -1.73 21.93
N PHE A 53 0.77 -0.89 22.34
CA PHE A 53 0.07 0.00 21.41
C PHE A 53 0.76 1.35 21.17
N SER A 54 1.71 1.74 22.02
CA SER A 54 2.40 3.02 21.87
C SER A 54 3.85 2.82 21.38
N ASN A 55 4.78 2.96 22.32
CA ASN A 55 6.22 2.78 22.07
C ASN A 55 6.94 2.43 23.37
N ILE A 56 8.19 1.98 23.25
CA ILE A 56 9.03 1.62 24.39
C ILE A 56 9.20 2.79 25.38
N THR A 57 9.32 4.01 24.88
CA THR A 57 9.57 5.20 25.72
C THR A 57 8.38 5.44 26.66
N LEU A 58 7.14 5.41 26.12
CA LEU A 58 5.94 5.59 26.93
C LEU A 58 5.75 4.43 27.92
N GLY A 59 6.04 3.20 27.47
CA GLY A 59 6.01 2.03 28.34
C GLY A 59 7.00 2.14 29.51
N LEU A 60 8.23 2.59 29.27
CA LEU A 60 9.24 2.79 30.32
C LEU A 60 8.86 3.91 31.30
N VAL A 61 8.32 5.02 30.78
CA VAL A 61 7.85 6.14 31.62
C VAL A 61 6.69 5.68 32.53
N THR A 62 5.69 5.01 31.94
CA THR A 62 4.56 4.47 32.72
C THR A 62 5.03 3.46 33.76
N ASN A 63 5.95 2.58 33.38
CA ASN A 63 6.58 1.61 34.29
C ASN A 63 7.30 2.31 35.46
N GLY A 64 8.10 3.35 35.17
CA GLY A 64 8.79 4.15 36.20
C GLY A 64 7.82 4.79 37.18
N ILE A 65 6.71 5.35 36.69
CA ILE A 65 5.65 5.95 37.54
C ILE A 65 5.02 4.88 38.46
N VAL A 66 4.66 3.73 37.88
CA VAL A 66 4.05 2.63 38.65
C VAL A 66 5.01 2.13 39.72
N ILE A 67 6.28 1.91 39.38
CA ILE A 67 7.29 1.46 40.36
C ILE A 67 7.49 2.50 41.46
N PHE A 68 7.53 3.79 41.14
CA PHE A 68 7.64 4.86 42.12
C PHE A 68 6.50 4.83 43.14
N PHE A 69 5.27 4.73 42.66
CA PHE A 69 4.11 4.64 43.55
C PHE A 69 4.11 3.35 44.38
N TYR A 70 4.48 2.25 43.79
CA TYR A 70 4.56 0.96 44.46
C TYR A 70 5.64 0.94 45.55
N ILE A 71 6.81 1.48 45.30
CA ILE A 71 7.88 1.61 46.31
C ILE A 71 7.43 2.56 47.42
N SER A 72 6.83 3.71 47.10
CA SER A 72 6.33 4.66 48.06
C SER A 72 5.27 4.03 49.00
N TYR A 73 4.35 3.24 48.42
CA TYR A 73 3.36 2.49 49.18
C TYR A 73 4.00 1.42 50.08
N THR A 74 4.96 0.68 49.59
CA THR A 74 5.69 -0.34 50.37
C THR A 74 6.45 0.29 51.54
N ILE A 75 7.13 1.41 51.31
CA ILE A 75 7.84 2.14 52.39
C ILE A 75 6.83 2.64 53.45
N PHE A 76 5.68 3.15 53.02
CA PHE A 76 4.62 3.58 53.95
C PHE A 76 4.17 2.43 54.86
N LEU A 77 3.93 1.23 54.32
CA LEU A 77 3.51 0.07 55.11
C LEU A 77 4.59 -0.34 56.13
N VAL A 78 5.86 -0.31 55.74
CA VAL A 78 7.00 -0.63 56.64
C VAL A 78 7.09 0.37 57.81
N LEU A 79 6.98 1.69 57.49
CA LEU A 79 7.17 2.75 58.52
C LEU A 79 5.97 2.94 59.42
N VAL A 80 4.75 2.80 58.90
CA VAL A 80 3.51 3.08 59.66
C VAL A 80 2.97 1.82 60.33
N ASN A 81 2.93 0.70 59.63
CA ASN A 81 2.35 -0.55 60.14
C ASN A 81 3.41 -1.50 60.71
N GLY A 82 4.72 -1.21 60.55
CA GLY A 82 5.78 -2.08 61.02
C GLY A 82 5.89 -3.41 60.25
N GLU A 83 5.30 -3.49 59.04
CA GLU A 83 5.33 -4.69 58.22
C GLU A 83 6.72 -4.96 57.68
N PRO A 84 7.25 -6.20 57.76
CA PRO A 84 8.54 -6.50 57.21
C PRO A 84 8.48 -6.49 55.65
N LEU A 85 9.60 -6.14 54.98
CA LEU A 85 9.72 -6.29 53.55
C LEU A 85 9.61 -7.77 53.16
N THR A 86 8.67 -8.10 52.29
CA THR A 86 8.38 -9.46 51.88
C THR A 86 8.95 -9.74 50.47
N ALA A 87 9.03 -11.00 50.06
CA ALA A 87 9.40 -11.39 48.73
C ALA A 87 8.51 -10.77 47.65
N SER A 88 7.21 -10.55 47.98
CA SER A 88 6.25 -9.87 47.10
C SER A 88 6.67 -8.44 46.79
N SER A 89 7.27 -7.72 47.72
CA SER A 89 7.71 -6.34 47.53
C SER A 89 8.79 -6.23 46.43
N TYR A 90 9.73 -7.16 46.40
CA TYR A 90 10.80 -7.17 45.40
C TYR A 90 10.35 -7.75 44.06
N PHE A 91 9.42 -8.69 44.08
CA PHE A 91 8.97 -9.42 42.89
C PHE A 91 8.42 -8.46 41.81
N TRP A 92 7.49 -7.56 42.20
CA TRP A 92 6.88 -6.62 41.28
C TRP A 92 7.85 -5.55 40.76
N ILE A 93 8.84 -5.13 41.55
CA ILE A 93 9.85 -4.14 41.14
C ILE A 93 10.70 -4.70 40.00
N VAL A 94 10.99 -6.02 39.99
CA VAL A 94 11.81 -6.66 38.97
C VAL A 94 10.95 -7.10 37.77
N LEU A 95 9.74 -7.59 38.03
CA LEU A 95 8.90 -8.20 37.00
C LEU A 95 8.34 -7.16 36.01
N LEU A 96 7.92 -5.99 36.49
CA LEU A 96 7.35 -4.92 35.65
C LEU A 96 8.32 -4.45 34.56
N PRO A 97 9.58 -4.06 34.86
CA PRO A 97 10.54 -3.71 33.79
C PRO A 97 10.80 -4.85 32.83
N LEU A 98 10.83 -6.09 33.34
CA LEU A 98 11.10 -7.27 32.52
C LEU A 98 10.00 -7.51 31.48
N PHE A 99 8.72 -7.40 31.88
CA PHE A 99 7.60 -7.45 30.96
C PHE A 99 7.66 -6.32 29.92
N THR A 100 7.88 -5.09 30.37
CA THR A 100 8.00 -3.93 29.46
C THR A 100 9.09 -4.14 28.43
N TYR A 101 10.25 -4.66 28.85
CA TYR A 101 11.37 -4.96 27.95
C TYR A 101 11.02 -6.03 26.92
N VAL A 102 10.45 -7.16 27.36
CA VAL A 102 10.06 -8.26 26.47
C VAL A 102 9.02 -7.83 25.45
N VAL A 103 7.99 -7.12 25.89
CA VAL A 103 6.93 -6.62 24.99
C VAL A 103 7.48 -5.61 24.00
N SER A 104 8.38 -4.71 24.42
CA SER A 104 9.01 -3.76 23.52
C SER A 104 9.85 -4.41 22.43
N LEU A 105 10.58 -5.49 22.76
CA LEU A 105 11.32 -6.28 21.77
C LEU A 105 10.39 -6.94 20.75
N MET A 106 9.25 -7.47 21.18
CA MET A 106 8.27 -8.08 20.29
C MET A 106 7.64 -7.03 19.37
N THR A 107 7.23 -5.89 19.91
CA THR A 107 6.59 -4.81 19.14
C THR A 107 7.54 -4.22 18.10
N GLY A 108 8.78 -3.91 18.48
CA GLY A 108 9.78 -3.36 17.56
C GLY A 108 10.07 -4.29 16.39
N ARG A 109 10.06 -5.60 16.60
CA ARG A 109 10.28 -6.59 15.53
C ARG A 109 9.08 -6.75 14.62
N ASN A 110 7.86 -6.75 15.17
CA ASN A 110 6.65 -6.79 14.36
C ASN A 110 6.58 -5.58 13.42
N LEU A 111 6.91 -4.40 13.90
CA LEU A 111 6.98 -3.19 13.08
C LEU A 111 8.05 -3.29 11.98
N ALA A 112 9.24 -3.79 12.31
CA ALA A 112 10.31 -4.01 11.33
C ALA A 112 9.90 -5.02 10.26
N LEU A 113 9.19 -6.10 10.65
CA LEU A 113 8.69 -7.11 9.71
C LEU A 113 7.61 -6.53 8.80
N GLN A 114 6.65 -5.76 9.34
CA GLN A 114 5.63 -5.09 8.54
C GLN A 114 6.23 -4.11 7.52
N ASN A 115 7.23 -3.32 7.93
CA ASN A 115 7.94 -2.43 7.03
C ASN A 115 8.67 -3.20 5.93
N ARG A 116 9.26 -4.35 6.26
CA ARG A 116 9.94 -5.19 5.26
C ARG A 116 8.97 -5.86 4.29
N VAL A 117 7.80 -6.31 4.77
CA VAL A 117 6.73 -6.83 3.90
C VAL A 117 6.27 -5.75 2.93
N LYS A 118 6.00 -4.55 3.44
CA LYS A 118 5.59 -3.41 2.61
C LYS A 118 6.65 -3.04 1.56
N GLU A 119 7.92 -3.00 1.96
CA GLU A 119 9.03 -2.74 1.04
C GLU A 119 9.11 -3.80 -0.08
N LEU A 120 8.95 -5.09 0.25
CA LEU A 120 8.91 -6.17 -0.73
C LEU A 120 7.67 -6.11 -1.63
N GLU A 121 6.53 -5.69 -1.12
CA GLU A 121 5.32 -5.46 -1.92
C GLU A 121 5.54 -4.31 -2.91
N ASP A 122 6.09 -3.18 -2.46
CA ASP A 122 6.41 -2.03 -3.31
C ASP A 122 7.46 -2.40 -4.38
N GLU A 123 8.48 -3.18 -4.01
CA GLU A 123 9.47 -3.70 -4.96
C GLU A 123 8.82 -4.64 -5.98
N ASN A 124 7.93 -5.53 -5.56
CA ASN A 124 7.22 -6.46 -6.43
C ASN A 124 6.31 -5.71 -7.43
N VAL A 125 5.60 -4.68 -6.96
CA VAL A 125 4.79 -3.80 -7.84
C VAL A 125 5.70 -3.05 -8.82
N SER A 126 6.86 -2.58 -8.38
CA SER A 126 7.82 -1.87 -9.26
C SER A 126 8.45 -2.77 -10.31
N LEU A 127 8.65 -4.05 -10.02
CA LEU A 127 9.18 -5.06 -10.96
C LEU A 127 8.10 -5.66 -11.88
N SER A 128 6.81 -5.50 -11.52
CA SER A 128 5.71 -6.00 -12.33
C SER A 128 5.69 -5.34 -13.70
N THR A 129 5.43 -6.13 -14.71
CA THR A 129 5.19 -5.66 -16.10
C THR A 129 3.72 -5.38 -16.36
N VAL A 130 2.85 -5.79 -15.44
CA VAL A 130 1.39 -5.71 -15.54
C VAL A 130 0.83 -5.08 -14.28
N ASP A 131 -0.17 -4.24 -14.44
CA ASP A 131 -0.94 -3.70 -13.32
C ASP A 131 -1.88 -4.76 -12.74
N PRO A 132 -1.79 -5.10 -11.44
CA PRO A 132 -2.57 -6.18 -10.85
C PRO A 132 -4.08 -5.88 -10.76
N ALA A 133 -4.50 -4.62 -10.76
CA ALA A 133 -5.90 -4.23 -10.65
C ALA A 133 -6.63 -4.32 -12.00
N THR A 134 -5.95 -3.95 -13.08
CA THR A 134 -6.54 -3.89 -14.42
C THR A 134 -6.11 -5.02 -15.35
N GLY A 135 -5.02 -5.73 -15.03
CA GLY A 135 -4.39 -6.71 -15.92
C GLY A 135 -3.66 -6.09 -17.11
N LEU A 136 -3.60 -4.75 -17.20
CA LEU A 136 -2.94 -4.05 -18.29
C LEU A 136 -1.42 -3.98 -18.10
N ARG A 137 -0.69 -3.93 -19.21
CA ARG A 137 0.73 -3.62 -19.21
C ARG A 137 0.96 -2.20 -18.68
N ASN A 138 2.00 -2.02 -17.89
CA ASN A 138 2.31 -0.74 -17.26
C ASN A 138 3.22 0.15 -18.13
N PHE A 139 3.50 1.37 -17.64
CA PHE A 139 4.36 2.33 -18.31
C PHE A 139 5.77 1.81 -18.59
N ARG A 140 6.34 0.99 -17.70
CA ARG A 140 7.66 0.38 -17.90
C ARG A 140 7.67 -0.55 -19.12
N THR A 141 6.61 -1.34 -19.26
CA THR A 141 6.44 -2.23 -20.42
C THR A 141 6.22 -1.42 -21.69
N LEU A 142 5.43 -0.34 -21.63
CA LEU A 142 5.25 0.57 -22.77
C LEU A 142 6.60 1.11 -23.28
N ILE A 143 7.49 1.57 -22.39
CA ILE A 143 8.84 2.03 -22.80
C ILE A 143 9.66 0.91 -23.45
N SER A 144 9.59 -0.30 -22.91
CA SER A 144 10.31 -1.47 -23.44
C SER A 144 9.80 -1.84 -24.81
N ASP A 145 8.48 -1.92 -24.98
CA ASP A 145 7.84 -2.29 -26.24
C ASP A 145 8.00 -1.19 -27.28
N ALA A 146 8.02 0.09 -26.88
CA ALA A 146 8.28 1.23 -27.75
C ALA A 146 9.62 1.09 -28.49
N LYS A 147 10.67 0.57 -27.83
CA LYS A 147 11.97 0.32 -28.50
C LYS A 147 11.83 -0.64 -29.67
N ILE A 148 11.02 -1.68 -29.49
CA ILE A 148 10.80 -2.73 -30.49
C ILE A 148 9.96 -2.16 -31.63
N PHE A 149 8.82 -1.56 -31.35
CA PHE A 149 7.90 -1.05 -32.36
C PHE A 149 8.50 0.11 -33.19
N ILE A 150 9.20 1.05 -32.53
CA ILE A 150 9.93 2.12 -33.23
C ILE A 150 11.02 1.51 -34.16
N GLY A 151 11.71 0.46 -33.69
CA GLY A 151 12.69 -0.26 -34.53
C GLY A 151 12.06 -0.93 -35.73
N MET A 152 10.86 -1.48 -35.63
CA MET A 152 10.09 -2.05 -36.74
C MET A 152 9.60 -0.97 -37.69
N ALA A 153 9.07 0.14 -37.17
CA ALA A 153 8.62 1.26 -37.98
C ALA A 153 9.77 1.91 -38.79
N LYS A 154 10.95 2.09 -38.17
CA LYS A 154 12.15 2.59 -38.85
C LYS A 154 12.57 1.73 -40.04
N ARG A 155 12.35 0.43 -39.97
CA ARG A 155 12.61 -0.52 -41.08
C ARG A 155 11.49 -0.55 -42.13
N GLY A 156 10.43 0.24 -41.94
CA GLY A 156 9.27 0.25 -42.82
C GLY A 156 8.43 -1.02 -42.79
N GLN A 157 8.54 -1.81 -41.69
CA GLN A 157 7.80 -3.05 -41.51
C GLN A 157 6.37 -2.82 -41.03
N ILE A 158 6.15 -1.75 -40.27
CA ILE A 158 4.83 -1.37 -39.75
C ILE A 158 4.66 0.14 -39.84
N GLU A 159 3.42 0.58 -39.93
CA GLU A 159 3.00 1.94 -39.61
C GLU A 159 2.61 1.99 -38.11
N LEU A 160 3.26 2.88 -37.35
CA LEU A 160 3.15 2.92 -35.92
C LEU A 160 2.56 4.25 -35.45
N SER A 161 1.57 4.16 -34.60
CA SER A 161 0.99 5.29 -33.90
C SER A 161 0.90 5.02 -32.40
N LEU A 162 1.11 6.04 -31.59
CA LEU A 162 0.83 6.01 -30.16
C LEU A 162 -0.35 6.94 -29.86
N MET A 163 -1.44 6.36 -29.38
CA MET A 163 -2.60 7.10 -28.87
C MET A 163 -2.54 7.13 -27.35
N MET A 164 -2.70 8.31 -26.76
CA MET A 164 -2.84 8.50 -25.32
C MET A 164 -4.24 8.99 -25.01
N ILE A 165 -4.85 8.45 -23.98
CA ILE A 165 -6.23 8.72 -23.58
C ILE A 165 -6.30 8.97 -22.09
N LYS A 166 -6.95 10.07 -21.72
CA LYS A 166 -7.15 10.49 -20.35
C LYS A 166 -8.59 11.00 -20.15
N PHE A 167 -9.12 10.87 -18.95
CA PHE A 167 -10.42 11.49 -18.62
C PHE A 167 -10.23 12.98 -18.34
N ARG A 168 -11.03 13.84 -18.97
CA ARG A 168 -10.95 15.30 -18.79
C ARG A 168 -11.21 15.72 -17.34
N HIS A 169 -12.17 15.08 -16.67
CA HIS A 169 -12.63 15.40 -15.32
C HIS A 169 -12.42 14.21 -14.34
N TYR A 170 -11.29 13.52 -14.43
CA TYR A 170 -11.05 12.31 -13.62
C TYR A 170 -11.22 12.52 -12.12
N LYS A 171 -10.77 13.67 -11.58
CA LYS A 171 -10.89 13.98 -10.14
C LYS A 171 -12.36 14.08 -9.69
N GLU A 172 -13.24 14.59 -10.55
CA GLU A 172 -14.67 14.68 -10.29
C GLU A 172 -15.32 13.31 -10.38
N ILE A 173 -14.96 12.52 -11.39
CA ILE A 173 -15.40 11.13 -11.54
C ILE A 173 -15.02 10.32 -10.29
N LYS A 174 -13.76 10.41 -9.83
CA LYS A 174 -13.28 9.74 -8.62
C LYS A 174 -14.09 10.18 -7.38
N ARG A 175 -14.38 11.46 -7.24
CA ARG A 175 -15.17 11.98 -6.11
C ARG A 175 -16.61 11.47 -6.12
N ILE A 176 -17.24 11.40 -7.31
CA ILE A 176 -18.63 10.96 -7.46
C ILE A 176 -18.77 9.46 -7.23
N LEU A 177 -17.89 8.66 -7.81
CA LEU A 177 -17.94 7.19 -7.72
C LEU A 177 -17.47 6.66 -6.37
N GLY A 178 -16.56 7.38 -5.69
CA GLY A 178 -15.93 6.92 -4.46
C GLY A 178 -14.97 5.74 -4.68
N GLU A 179 -14.38 5.27 -3.58
CA GLU A 179 -13.36 4.19 -3.64
C GLU A 179 -13.95 2.82 -4.00
N GLU A 180 -15.23 2.58 -3.73
CA GLU A 180 -15.88 1.28 -3.99
C GLU A 180 -16.21 1.06 -5.47
N ARG A 181 -16.70 2.09 -6.18
CA ARG A 181 -17.14 1.98 -7.57
C ARG A 181 -16.05 2.31 -8.59
N LEU A 182 -15.06 3.08 -8.19
CA LEU A 182 -13.96 3.47 -9.07
C LEU A 182 -13.22 2.29 -9.72
N PRO A 183 -12.90 1.18 -9.01
CA PRO A 183 -12.28 0.02 -9.64
C PRO A 183 -13.17 -0.64 -10.71
N LEU A 184 -14.47 -0.70 -10.49
CA LEU A 184 -15.43 -1.24 -11.48
C LEU A 184 -15.49 -0.38 -12.73
N PHE A 185 -15.50 0.95 -12.56
CA PHE A 185 -15.44 1.91 -13.66
C PHE A 185 -14.16 1.76 -14.50
N ILE A 186 -13.00 1.66 -13.85
CA ILE A 186 -11.71 1.47 -14.54
C ILE A 186 -11.69 0.15 -15.31
N ARG A 187 -12.20 -0.93 -14.70
CA ARG A 187 -12.29 -2.24 -15.35
C ARG A 187 -13.18 -2.18 -16.59
N GLN A 188 -14.35 -1.55 -16.51
CA GLN A 188 -15.23 -1.42 -17.65
C GLN A 188 -14.63 -0.56 -18.74
N MET A 189 -13.93 0.52 -18.37
CA MET A 189 -13.18 1.32 -19.33
C MET A 189 -12.11 0.49 -20.05
N THR A 190 -11.41 -0.35 -19.32
CA THR A 190 -10.43 -1.30 -19.88
C THR A 190 -11.08 -2.26 -20.88
N GLU A 191 -12.28 -2.78 -20.57
CA GLU A 191 -13.02 -3.66 -21.47
C GLU A 191 -13.48 -2.93 -22.75
N VAL A 192 -13.95 -1.70 -22.63
CA VAL A 192 -14.29 -0.87 -23.79
C VAL A 192 -13.09 -0.62 -24.69
N MET A 193 -11.94 -0.31 -24.09
CA MET A 193 -10.68 -0.14 -24.84
C MET A 193 -10.34 -1.43 -25.59
N HIS A 194 -10.36 -2.59 -24.91
CA HIS A 194 -10.06 -3.88 -25.53
C HIS A 194 -11.01 -4.21 -26.69
N ARG A 195 -12.33 -3.98 -26.55
CA ARG A 195 -13.31 -4.20 -27.62
C ARG A 195 -13.09 -3.28 -28.82
N SER A 196 -12.42 -2.15 -28.61
CA SER A 196 -12.15 -1.16 -29.66
C SER A 196 -10.86 -1.42 -30.41
N LEU A 197 -10.00 -2.32 -29.92
CA LEU A 197 -8.69 -2.63 -30.46
C LEU A 197 -8.70 -3.91 -31.30
N ARG A 198 -7.69 -4.04 -32.17
CA ARG A 198 -7.39 -5.27 -32.90
C ARG A 198 -6.43 -6.15 -32.11
N ALA A 199 -6.22 -7.39 -32.55
CA ALA A 199 -5.33 -8.34 -31.89
C ALA A 199 -3.85 -7.90 -31.87
N GLU A 200 -3.44 -7.14 -32.88
CA GLU A 200 -2.09 -6.59 -33.02
C GLU A 200 -1.85 -5.31 -32.20
N ASP A 201 -2.93 -4.62 -31.80
CA ASP A 201 -2.83 -3.40 -30.99
C ASP A 201 -2.55 -3.74 -29.52
N THR A 202 -1.84 -2.86 -28.82
CA THR A 202 -1.48 -3.12 -27.42
C THR A 202 -1.89 -1.98 -26.52
N LEU A 203 -2.57 -2.33 -25.42
CA LEU A 203 -3.09 -1.39 -24.41
C LEU A 203 -2.21 -1.39 -23.15
N TYR A 204 -1.96 -0.19 -22.63
CA TYR A 204 -1.16 0.06 -21.43
C TYR A 204 -1.90 0.99 -20.47
N LEU A 205 -1.68 0.79 -19.17
CA LEU A 205 -2.02 1.75 -18.14
C LEU A 205 -0.75 2.53 -17.76
N ILE A 206 -0.74 3.84 -18.05
CA ILE A 206 0.44 4.69 -17.89
C ILE A 206 0.46 5.33 -16.49
N GLU A 207 -0.64 5.92 -16.07
CA GLU A 207 -0.78 6.58 -14.79
C GLU A 207 -2.03 6.07 -14.06
N LYS A 208 -1.92 5.86 -12.74
CA LYS A 208 -3.01 5.36 -11.88
C LYS A 208 -3.75 6.46 -11.13
N ASP A 209 -3.02 7.48 -10.69
CA ASP A 209 -3.60 8.58 -9.90
C ASP A 209 -4.45 9.51 -10.74
N ASP A 210 -4.14 9.62 -12.01
CA ASP A 210 -4.87 10.36 -13.03
C ASP A 210 -4.94 9.47 -14.28
N ILE A 211 -5.87 8.52 -14.25
CA ILE A 211 -5.93 7.39 -15.18
C ILE A 211 -5.64 7.82 -16.62
N THR A 212 -4.49 7.35 -17.11
CA THR A 212 -4.02 7.61 -18.47
C THR A 212 -3.70 6.28 -19.14
N PHE A 213 -4.34 6.02 -20.27
CA PHE A 213 -4.08 4.85 -21.11
C PHE A 213 -3.15 5.22 -22.25
N GLY A 214 -2.32 4.26 -22.67
CA GLY A 214 -1.51 4.33 -23.88
C GLY A 214 -1.82 3.15 -24.78
N LEU A 215 -1.94 3.40 -26.07
CA LEU A 215 -2.27 2.40 -27.08
C LEU A 215 -1.25 2.45 -28.21
N PHE A 216 -0.48 1.37 -28.39
CA PHE A 216 0.23 1.20 -29.65
C PHE A 216 -0.72 0.64 -30.70
N LEU A 217 -0.86 1.39 -31.78
CA LEU A 217 -1.70 1.06 -32.91
C LEU A 217 -0.82 0.83 -34.12
N ILE A 218 -0.99 -0.33 -34.77
CA ILE A 218 -0.28 -0.66 -36.00
C ILE A 218 -1.13 -0.19 -37.18
N THR A 219 -1.14 1.13 -37.37
CA THR A 219 -1.96 1.78 -38.42
C THR A 219 -1.49 3.22 -38.68
N ASP A 220 -1.99 3.79 -39.76
CA ASP A 220 -1.80 5.18 -40.19
C ASP A 220 -2.72 6.16 -39.49
N THR A 221 -2.65 7.44 -39.91
CA THR A 221 -3.51 8.54 -39.44
C THR A 221 -4.99 8.28 -39.67
N VAL A 222 -5.38 7.61 -40.74
CA VAL A 222 -6.79 7.32 -41.03
C VAL A 222 -7.30 6.23 -40.09
N GLY A 223 -6.53 5.18 -39.90
CA GLY A 223 -6.87 4.10 -38.98
C GLY A 223 -6.97 4.54 -37.53
N THR A 224 -6.10 5.45 -37.07
CA THR A 224 -6.21 5.99 -35.70
C THR A 224 -7.49 6.75 -35.44
N LYS A 225 -7.98 7.54 -36.40
CA LYS A 225 -9.30 8.22 -36.29
C LYS A 225 -10.44 7.21 -36.22
N ILE A 226 -10.35 6.09 -36.92
CA ILE A 226 -11.36 5.02 -36.82
C ILE A 226 -11.38 4.43 -35.42
N VAL A 227 -10.20 4.14 -34.83
CA VAL A 227 -10.10 3.62 -33.46
C VAL A 227 -10.62 4.65 -32.45
N GLU A 228 -10.25 5.92 -32.58
CA GLU A 228 -10.75 7.00 -31.72
C GLU A 228 -12.27 7.07 -31.74
N ASN A 229 -12.88 7.13 -32.90
CA ASN A 229 -14.34 7.18 -33.06
C ASN A 229 -15.01 5.94 -32.47
N ARG A 230 -14.41 4.77 -32.61
CA ARG A 230 -14.91 3.51 -32.02
C ARG A 230 -14.90 3.58 -30.52
N ILE A 231 -13.81 4.06 -29.89
CA ILE A 231 -13.71 4.24 -28.45
C ILE A 231 -14.77 5.23 -27.95
N ARG A 232 -14.87 6.43 -28.57
CA ARG A 232 -15.87 7.44 -28.21
C ARG A 232 -17.31 6.91 -28.34
N ASN A 233 -17.60 6.11 -29.36
CA ASN A 233 -18.93 5.53 -29.57
C ASN A 233 -19.26 4.44 -28.55
N HIS A 234 -18.32 3.55 -28.24
CA HIS A 234 -18.53 2.51 -27.21
C HIS A 234 -18.73 3.12 -25.81
N MET A 235 -18.18 4.29 -25.53
CA MET A 235 -18.38 4.98 -24.27
C MET A 235 -19.78 5.60 -24.11
N LYS A 236 -20.53 5.80 -25.21
CA LYS A 236 -21.89 6.32 -25.19
C LYS A 236 -22.96 5.22 -25.03
N THR A 237 -22.55 3.96 -24.79
CA THR A 237 -23.48 2.85 -24.61
C THR A 237 -24.08 2.79 -23.21
N GLU A 238 -25.29 2.22 -23.07
CA GLU A 238 -26.05 2.13 -21.82
C GLU A 238 -25.30 1.43 -20.68
N GLU A 239 -24.36 0.54 -21.00
CA GLU A 239 -23.54 -0.17 -20.00
C GLU A 239 -22.72 0.79 -19.12
N PHE A 240 -22.25 1.92 -19.66
CA PHE A 240 -21.52 2.93 -18.92
C PHE A 240 -22.40 3.72 -17.97
N TYR A 241 -23.61 4.02 -18.39
CA TYR A 241 -24.59 4.75 -17.57
C TYR A 241 -25.03 3.94 -16.34
N THR A 242 -25.03 2.62 -16.42
CA THR A 242 -25.42 1.76 -15.30
C THR A 242 -24.45 1.84 -14.10
N ILE A 243 -23.15 2.01 -14.36
CA ILE A 243 -22.14 2.10 -13.26
C ILE A 243 -22.11 3.49 -12.65
N THR A 244 -22.36 4.51 -13.44
CA THR A 244 -22.43 5.89 -12.97
C THR A 244 -23.77 6.23 -12.30
N ALA A 245 -24.82 5.40 -12.48
CA ALA A 245 -26.11 5.61 -11.85
C ALA A 245 -26.03 5.63 -10.30
N PRO A 246 -26.75 6.49 -9.59
CA PRO A 246 -27.77 7.42 -10.11
C PRO A 246 -27.23 8.77 -10.63
N TYR A 247 -25.91 8.92 -10.74
CA TYR A 247 -25.27 10.15 -11.16
C TYR A 247 -25.10 10.13 -12.69
N GLU A 248 -25.63 11.12 -13.39
CA GLU A 248 -25.34 11.36 -14.80
C GLU A 248 -23.92 11.95 -14.92
N VAL A 249 -22.92 11.08 -14.98
CA VAL A 249 -21.52 11.49 -15.18
C VAL A 249 -21.25 11.49 -16.68
N GLU A 250 -21.11 12.65 -17.25
CA GLU A 250 -20.63 12.80 -18.62
C GLU A 250 -19.15 12.47 -18.69
N ILE A 251 -18.81 11.42 -19.46
CA ILE A 251 -17.44 10.95 -19.61
C ILE A 251 -16.85 11.61 -20.86
N ASP A 252 -16.02 12.62 -20.64
CA ASP A 252 -15.27 13.28 -21.70
C ASP A 252 -13.81 12.82 -21.68
N LEU A 253 -13.28 12.50 -22.88
CA LEU A 253 -11.92 12.00 -23.08
C LEU A 253 -11.05 13.04 -23.76
N LYS A 254 -9.86 13.25 -23.22
CA LYS A 254 -8.73 13.84 -23.93
C LYS A 254 -7.99 12.74 -24.67
N ILE A 255 -7.80 12.89 -25.97
CA ILE A 255 -7.14 11.93 -26.83
C ILE A 255 -6.06 12.65 -27.63
N GLY A 256 -4.82 12.17 -27.51
CA GLY A 256 -3.72 12.64 -28.32
C GLY A 256 -3.12 11.48 -29.11
N VAL A 257 -2.79 11.73 -30.36
CA VAL A 257 -2.19 10.73 -31.25
C VAL A 257 -0.92 11.28 -31.87
N PHE A 258 0.15 10.52 -31.76
CA PHE A 258 1.39 10.82 -32.44
C PHE A 258 1.76 9.67 -33.39
N HIS A 259 2.00 10.03 -34.66
CA HIS A 259 2.37 9.09 -35.71
C HIS A 259 3.88 9.03 -35.89
N CYS A 260 4.38 7.86 -36.19
CA CYS A 260 5.81 7.62 -36.43
C CYS A 260 6.24 7.89 -37.88
N ASP A 261 5.64 8.84 -38.57
CA ASP A 261 6.01 9.21 -39.90
C ASP A 261 7.49 9.64 -40.00
N ASP A 262 7.93 10.41 -39.02
CA ASP A 262 9.32 10.84 -38.88
C ASP A 262 10.28 9.75 -38.39
N CYS A 263 9.79 8.59 -37.98
CA CYS A 263 10.66 7.47 -37.59
C CYS A 263 11.52 6.99 -38.78
N LYS A 264 11.01 7.10 -40.03
CA LYS A 264 11.73 6.76 -41.25
C LYS A 264 12.83 7.78 -41.59
N THR A 265 12.66 9.04 -41.14
CA THR A 265 13.60 10.15 -41.38
C THR A 265 14.63 10.36 -40.31
N GLY A 266 14.56 9.58 -39.21
CA GLY A 266 15.49 9.67 -38.07
C GLY A 266 15.16 10.75 -37.05
N ALA A 267 14.02 11.46 -37.14
CA ALA A 267 13.63 12.55 -36.26
C ALA A 267 13.19 12.09 -34.85
N VAL A 268 12.76 10.84 -34.69
CA VAL A 268 12.46 10.27 -33.35
C VAL A 268 13.60 9.38 -32.91
N VAL A 269 14.30 9.81 -31.88
CA VAL A 269 15.52 9.16 -31.41
C VAL A 269 15.27 8.19 -30.27
N SER A 270 14.33 8.51 -29.35
CA SER A 270 14.11 7.71 -28.16
C SER A 270 12.63 7.37 -27.89
N PRO A 271 12.35 6.25 -27.20
CA PRO A 271 11.00 5.89 -26.76
C PRO A 271 10.32 6.97 -25.91
N LEU A 272 11.08 7.63 -25.03
CA LEU A 272 10.56 8.68 -24.18
C LEU A 272 10.11 9.89 -25.00
N GLU A 273 10.88 10.29 -26.01
CA GLU A 273 10.51 11.39 -26.90
C GLU A 273 9.22 11.09 -27.67
N PHE A 274 9.06 9.83 -28.11
CA PHE A 274 7.84 9.38 -28.79
C PHE A 274 6.62 9.50 -27.89
N ILE A 275 6.75 9.06 -26.63
CA ILE A 275 5.70 9.14 -25.61
C ILE A 275 5.39 10.61 -25.26
N GLU A 276 6.41 11.45 -25.10
CA GLU A 276 6.24 12.87 -24.77
C GLU A 276 5.52 13.64 -25.90
N LYS A 277 5.79 13.30 -27.16
CA LYS A 277 5.06 13.89 -28.28
C LYS A 277 3.58 13.52 -28.25
N ALA A 278 3.25 12.24 -28.04
CA ALA A 278 1.87 11.80 -27.90
C ALA A 278 1.15 12.45 -26.70
N ARG A 279 1.88 12.62 -25.57
CA ARG A 279 1.37 13.32 -24.40
C ARG A 279 1.05 14.78 -24.69
N LYS A 280 1.91 15.48 -25.39
CA LYS A 280 1.66 16.88 -25.79
C LYS A 280 0.43 17.01 -26.68
N GLU A 281 0.25 16.14 -27.67
CA GLU A 281 -0.95 16.14 -28.49
C GLU A 281 -2.23 15.94 -27.66
N MET A 282 -2.19 15.07 -26.65
CA MET A 282 -3.31 14.87 -25.72
C MET A 282 -3.61 16.11 -24.87
N GLU A 283 -2.58 16.86 -24.45
CA GLU A 283 -2.79 18.11 -23.68
C GLU A 283 -3.42 19.21 -24.53
N TYR A 284 -3.15 19.25 -25.84
CA TYR A 284 -3.72 20.20 -26.78
C TYR A 284 -5.13 19.84 -27.26
N ASP A 285 -5.65 18.65 -26.94
CA ASP A 285 -7.02 18.28 -27.28
C ASP A 285 -8.03 19.13 -26.52
N VAL A 286 -8.65 20.07 -27.22
CA VAL A 286 -9.61 21.03 -26.66
C VAL A 286 -11.05 20.46 -26.68
N GLY A 287 -11.29 19.33 -27.36
CA GLY A 287 -12.59 18.65 -27.49
C GLY A 287 -13.39 19.09 -28.68
#